data_0392b47d9c4f766c07d6a111813de1b3
#
_entry.id   0392b47d9c4f766c07d6a111813de1b3
#
_cell.length_a   1.000
_cell.length_b   1.000
_cell.length_c   1.000
_cell.angle_alpha   90.00
_cell.angle_beta   90.00
_cell.angle_gamma   90.00
#
_symmetry.space_group_name_H-M   'P 1'
#
loop_
_entity.id
_entity.type
_entity.pdbx_description
1 polymer ?
#
loop_
_entity_poly.entity_id
_entity_poly.type
_entity_poly.pdbx_seq_one_letter_code
_entity_poly.pdbx_strand_id
1 'polypeptide(L)'
;MTTDNTTASDVTTSDDLLADYAHLTDVAERRRIEGDEFFICEGPQALDRLIASGHAIRSVLLIDTKADRVLADLTNPLPHVTPIIRVTRDEMRTIVGFDLHRGVIAAANRRPAPTPDDERLLIDNARRIAALEGLNDPENLGAIARSAHALGIDLLICDPTCIDHYTRRTVRVSMGEILHLPVIRTTGPDHLAQLLNDWETWALTPDPNADDIWTLPVPERLVLLLGAEGPGLADTTIRSATRAVRIPIANGVDSLNVGNAAAVAFAIVNRPA
;
A
#
# COMPACT_ATOMS: atom_id res chain seq x y z
N MET A 1 26.77 -39.79 27.91
CA MET A 1 27.15 -38.40 27.66
C MET A 1 26.15 -37.85 26.66
N THR A 2 25.07 -37.28 27.15
CA THR A 2 24.00 -36.65 26.40
C THR A 2 24.29 -35.15 26.39
N THR A 3 24.67 -34.63 25.25
CA THR A 3 24.85 -33.17 25.06
C THR A 3 23.51 -32.56 24.82
N ASP A 4 23.02 -31.87 25.81
CA ASP A 4 21.86 -30.99 25.78
C ASP A 4 22.21 -29.77 24.89
N ASN A 5 21.60 -29.69 23.72
CA ASN A 5 21.75 -28.57 22.80
C ASN A 5 20.53 -27.67 22.99
N THR A 6 20.55 -26.91 24.08
CA THR A 6 19.56 -25.89 24.35
C THR A 6 19.83 -24.70 23.37
N THR A 7 19.05 -24.61 22.31
CA THR A 7 19.02 -23.44 21.45
C THR A 7 18.59 -22.22 22.27
N ALA A 8 19.52 -21.30 22.43
CA ALA A 8 19.23 -19.96 23.00
C ALA A 8 18.15 -19.29 22.12
N SER A 9 16.94 -19.16 22.67
CA SER A 9 15.93 -18.27 22.12
C SER A 9 16.47 -16.86 22.28
N ASP A 10 16.73 -16.17 21.16
CA ASP A 10 17.06 -14.74 21.15
C ASP A 10 15.95 -13.98 21.87
N VAL A 11 16.22 -13.59 23.10
CA VAL A 11 15.37 -12.69 23.88
C VAL A 11 15.64 -11.28 23.32
N THR A 12 14.82 -10.84 22.37
CA THR A 12 14.84 -9.47 21.86
C THR A 12 14.64 -8.50 23.03
N THR A 13 15.61 -7.64 23.29
CA THR A 13 15.54 -6.67 24.39
C THR A 13 14.62 -5.51 24.04
N SER A 14 14.13 -4.77 25.05
CA SER A 14 13.31 -3.57 24.79
C SER A 14 14.07 -2.53 23.95
N ASP A 15 15.38 -2.42 24.11
CA ASP A 15 16.22 -1.49 23.35
C ASP A 15 16.30 -1.88 21.87
N ASP A 16 16.39 -3.17 21.55
CA ASP A 16 16.39 -3.66 20.16
C ASP A 16 15.05 -3.34 19.47
N LEU A 17 13.93 -3.48 20.18
CA LEU A 17 12.59 -3.14 19.65
C LEU A 17 12.42 -1.64 19.44
N LEU A 18 13.03 -0.79 20.27
CA LEU A 18 12.98 0.67 20.11
C LEU A 18 13.80 1.15 18.89
N ALA A 19 14.83 0.41 18.50
CA ALA A 19 15.63 0.73 17.31
C ALA A 19 14.79 0.72 16.01
N ASP A 20 13.73 -0.11 15.95
CA ASP A 20 12.81 -0.13 14.81
C ASP A 20 12.10 1.23 14.58
N TYR A 21 12.00 2.08 15.60
CA TYR A 21 11.31 3.37 15.56
C TYR A 21 12.23 4.58 15.39
N ALA A 22 13.55 4.39 15.32
CA ALA A 22 14.50 5.47 15.17
C ALA A 22 14.46 6.11 13.77
N HIS A 23 14.89 7.35 13.66
CA HIS A 23 15.11 8.07 12.38
C HIS A 23 13.90 8.16 11.44
N LEU A 24 12.66 8.19 11.95
CA LEU A 24 11.45 8.21 11.11
C LEU A 24 11.29 9.47 10.25
N THR A 25 12.07 10.51 10.49
CA THR A 25 12.11 11.77 9.73
C THR A 25 13.17 11.78 8.63
N ASP A 26 14.12 10.86 8.66
CA ASP A 26 15.16 10.70 7.66
C ASP A 26 14.84 9.56 6.71
N VAL A 27 14.41 9.90 5.50
CA VAL A 27 13.95 8.92 4.49
C VAL A 27 15.06 7.95 4.07
N ALA A 28 16.30 8.45 3.92
CA ALA A 28 17.42 7.62 3.47
C ALA A 28 17.83 6.62 4.56
N GLU A 29 17.95 7.10 5.80
CA GLU A 29 18.31 6.26 6.94
C GLU A 29 17.19 5.27 7.26
N ARG A 30 15.91 5.67 7.14
CA ARG A 30 14.77 4.75 7.30
C ARG A 30 14.81 3.61 6.31
N ARG A 31 15.04 3.92 5.03
CA ARG A 31 15.14 2.86 4.01
C ARG A 31 16.27 1.87 4.30
N ARG A 32 17.39 2.36 4.86
CA ARG A 32 18.51 1.51 5.29
C ARG A 32 18.16 0.62 6.48
N ILE A 33 17.40 1.16 7.46
CA ILE A 33 16.98 0.44 8.67
C ILE A 33 15.89 -0.58 8.35
N GLU A 34 14.85 -0.20 7.62
CA GLU A 34 13.73 -1.07 7.26
C GLU A 34 14.13 -2.17 6.27
N GLY A 35 15.00 -1.84 5.32
CA GLY A 35 15.37 -2.74 4.24
C GLY A 35 14.14 -3.34 3.58
N ASP A 36 14.18 -4.65 3.37
CA ASP A 36 13.05 -5.45 2.90
C ASP A 36 12.41 -6.28 4.04
N GLU A 37 12.76 -6.01 5.29
CA GLU A 37 12.35 -6.83 6.43
C GLU A 37 11.05 -6.37 7.06
N PHE A 38 10.93 -5.08 7.34
CA PHE A 38 9.79 -4.55 8.09
C PHE A 38 9.34 -3.16 7.59
N PHE A 39 8.26 -2.67 8.16
CA PHE A 39 7.71 -1.34 7.89
C PHE A 39 7.06 -0.75 9.13
N ILE A 40 6.78 0.55 9.08
CA ILE A 40 6.14 1.30 10.17
C ILE A 40 4.69 1.61 9.83
N CYS A 41 3.82 1.30 10.77
CA CYS A 41 2.39 1.60 10.76
C CYS A 41 2.05 2.65 11.81
N GLU A 42 1.50 3.81 11.42
CA GLU A 42 1.21 4.96 12.28
C GLU A 42 -0.28 5.22 12.43
N GLY A 43 -0.76 5.22 13.66
CA GLY A 43 -2.10 5.63 14.05
C GLY A 43 -3.05 4.46 14.35
N PRO A 44 -4.11 4.70 15.18
CA PRO A 44 -4.96 3.63 15.71
C PRO A 44 -5.74 2.88 14.60
N GLN A 45 -6.27 3.59 13.62
CA GLN A 45 -7.01 2.95 12.52
C GLN A 45 -6.10 2.09 11.63
N ALA A 46 -4.89 2.58 11.34
CA ALA A 46 -3.92 1.80 10.58
C ALA A 46 -3.44 0.57 11.38
N LEU A 47 -3.29 0.70 12.72
CA LEU A 47 -2.98 -0.44 13.58
C LEU A 47 -4.10 -1.50 13.56
N ASP A 48 -5.36 -1.10 13.62
CA ASP A 48 -6.50 -2.03 13.54
C ASP A 48 -6.52 -2.79 12.21
N ARG A 49 -6.23 -2.09 11.07
CA ARG A 49 -6.06 -2.73 9.74
C ARG A 49 -4.84 -3.62 9.68
N LEU A 50 -3.73 -3.21 10.29
CA LEU A 50 -2.53 -4.04 10.37
C LEU A 50 -2.81 -5.37 11.06
N ILE A 51 -3.53 -5.34 12.19
CA ILE A 51 -3.93 -6.56 12.91
C ILE A 51 -4.82 -7.44 12.01
N ALA A 52 -5.84 -6.85 11.40
CA ALA A 52 -6.76 -7.57 10.52
C ALA A 52 -6.08 -8.13 9.26
N SER A 53 -5.02 -7.49 8.76
CA SER A 53 -4.28 -7.95 7.58
C SER A 53 -3.45 -9.21 7.81
N GLY A 54 -3.20 -9.58 9.07
CA GLY A 54 -2.42 -10.77 9.41
C GLY A 54 -0.90 -10.64 9.21
N HIS A 55 -0.36 -9.42 9.06
CA HIS A 55 1.09 -9.21 9.11
C HIS A 55 1.63 -9.53 10.50
N ALA A 56 2.84 -10.10 10.56
CA ALA A 56 3.51 -10.35 11.84
C ALA A 56 3.95 -9.02 12.46
N ILE A 57 3.35 -8.65 13.59
CA ILE A 57 3.66 -7.41 14.30
C ILE A 57 4.88 -7.64 15.20
N ARG A 58 5.94 -6.86 15.00
CA ARG A 58 7.20 -6.94 15.77
C ARG A 58 7.04 -6.32 17.16
N SER A 59 6.39 -5.15 17.21
CA SER A 59 6.08 -4.44 18.46
C SER A 59 5.08 -3.32 18.22
N VAL A 60 4.48 -2.84 19.30
CA VAL A 60 3.62 -1.65 19.32
C VAL A 60 4.15 -0.67 20.37
N LEU A 61 4.42 0.56 19.96
CA LEU A 61 4.87 1.65 20.83
C LEU A 61 3.70 2.62 21.08
N LEU A 62 3.38 2.87 22.33
CA LEU A 62 2.21 3.65 22.77
C LEU A 62 2.60 4.76 23.73
N ILE A 63 2.00 5.93 23.58
CA ILE A 63 2.02 6.95 24.64
C ILE A 63 1.15 6.46 25.78
N ASP A 64 1.73 6.30 26.99
CA ASP A 64 1.09 5.67 28.15
C ASP A 64 -0.29 6.26 28.47
N THR A 65 -0.42 7.59 28.49
CA THR A 65 -1.69 8.28 28.76
C THR A 65 -2.80 8.01 27.73
N LYS A 66 -2.48 7.41 26.58
CA LYS A 66 -3.44 7.06 25.52
C LYS A 66 -3.58 5.56 25.31
N ALA A 67 -2.68 4.77 25.90
CA ALA A 67 -2.54 3.34 25.62
C ALA A 67 -3.83 2.56 25.86
N ASP A 68 -4.43 2.70 27.04
CA ASP A 68 -5.63 1.94 27.39
C ASP A 68 -6.81 2.26 26.46
N ARG A 69 -6.98 3.54 26.10
CA ARG A 69 -8.01 3.94 25.15
C ARG A 69 -7.75 3.36 23.75
N VAL A 70 -6.52 3.50 23.24
CA VAL A 70 -6.17 2.97 21.92
C VAL A 70 -6.41 1.47 21.84
N LEU A 71 -5.99 0.72 22.88
CA LEU A 71 -6.17 -0.73 22.94
C LEU A 71 -7.65 -1.14 23.09
N ALA A 72 -8.45 -0.37 23.83
CA ALA A 72 -9.88 -0.61 24.00
C ALA A 72 -10.71 -0.31 22.74
N ASP A 73 -10.25 0.65 21.92
CA ASP A 73 -10.92 1.06 20.67
C ASP A 73 -10.58 0.14 19.47
N LEU A 74 -9.65 -0.83 19.63
CA LEU A 74 -9.32 -1.79 18.56
C LEU A 74 -10.49 -2.75 18.32
N THR A 75 -10.85 -2.91 17.06
CA THR A 75 -11.87 -3.90 16.62
C THR A 75 -11.30 -5.32 16.67
N ASN A 76 -10.02 -5.45 16.33
CA ASN A 76 -9.29 -6.71 16.36
C ASN A 76 -8.31 -6.74 17.53
N PRO A 77 -8.29 -7.80 18.36
CA PRO A 77 -7.34 -7.89 19.46
C PRO A 77 -5.91 -8.05 18.92
N LEU A 78 -4.95 -7.39 19.58
CA LEU A 78 -3.54 -7.65 19.33
C LEU A 78 -3.19 -9.11 19.64
N PRO A 79 -2.37 -9.79 18.83
CA PRO A 79 -1.85 -11.11 19.16
C PRO A 79 -1.17 -11.10 20.53
N HIS A 80 -1.43 -12.09 21.37
CA HIS A 80 -0.92 -12.14 22.74
C HIS A 80 0.62 -12.11 22.86
N VAL A 81 1.31 -12.48 21.80
CA VAL A 81 2.79 -12.49 21.73
C VAL A 81 3.38 -11.15 21.29
N THR A 82 2.54 -10.16 20.93
CA THR A 82 3.02 -8.85 20.45
C THR A 82 3.56 -8.03 21.62
N PRO A 83 4.84 -7.64 21.62
CA PRO A 83 5.40 -6.73 22.61
C PRO A 83 4.72 -5.36 22.54
N ILE A 84 4.24 -4.88 23.70
CA ILE A 84 3.67 -3.54 23.84
C ILE A 84 4.61 -2.72 24.72
N ILE A 85 5.12 -1.61 24.17
CA ILE A 85 6.01 -0.70 24.85
C ILE A 85 5.23 0.59 25.15
N ARG A 86 5.15 0.94 26.42
CA ARG A 86 4.50 2.18 26.88
C ARG A 86 5.56 3.20 27.23
N VAL A 87 5.45 4.40 26.72
CA VAL A 87 6.38 5.50 26.94
C VAL A 87 5.64 6.80 27.23
N THR A 88 6.30 7.75 27.85
CA THR A 88 5.80 9.11 27.98
C THR A 88 5.77 9.82 26.62
N ARG A 89 5.06 10.96 26.53
CA ARG A 89 5.04 11.75 25.29
C ARG A 89 6.41 12.28 24.88
N ASP A 90 7.22 12.67 25.87
CA ASP A 90 8.58 13.21 25.62
C ASP A 90 9.55 12.11 25.14
N GLU A 91 9.48 10.92 25.74
CA GLU A 91 10.22 9.76 25.27
C GLU A 91 9.80 9.37 23.85
N MET A 92 8.48 9.27 23.58
CA MET A 92 7.97 9.03 22.23
C MET A 92 8.55 10.00 21.22
N ARG A 93 8.52 11.31 21.52
CA ARG A 93 9.09 12.34 20.65
C ARG A 93 10.58 12.16 20.42
N THR A 94 11.31 11.76 21.44
CA THR A 94 12.76 11.50 21.34
C THR A 94 13.02 10.29 20.44
N ILE A 95 12.27 9.21 20.59
CA ILE A 95 12.43 7.97 19.82
C ILE A 95 12.10 8.19 18.34
N VAL A 96 10.91 8.74 18.05
CA VAL A 96 10.41 8.86 16.66
C VAL A 96 10.87 10.11 15.93
N GLY A 97 11.40 11.13 16.66
CA GLY A 97 11.91 12.38 16.10
C GLY A 97 10.87 13.45 15.79
N PHE A 98 9.57 13.24 16.15
CA PHE A 98 8.49 14.22 15.96
C PHE A 98 7.37 14.03 16.99
N ASP A 99 6.43 14.99 17.06
CA ASP A 99 5.28 14.86 17.96
C ASP A 99 4.20 13.93 17.37
N LEU A 100 4.09 12.72 17.91
CA LEU A 100 3.12 11.70 17.49
C LEU A 100 1.74 11.98 18.10
N HIS A 101 0.93 12.80 17.45
CA HIS A 101 -0.36 13.25 18.00
C HIS A 101 -1.33 12.11 18.29
N ARG A 102 -1.37 11.04 17.49
CA ARG A 102 -2.30 9.90 17.66
C ARG A 102 -1.87 8.91 18.72
N GLY A 103 -0.61 8.96 19.16
CA GLY A 103 -0.09 8.24 20.33
C GLY A 103 0.18 6.76 20.16
N VAL A 104 0.13 6.24 18.93
CA VAL A 104 0.46 4.85 18.64
C VAL A 104 1.20 4.71 17.31
N ILE A 105 2.20 3.83 17.33
CA ILE A 105 2.98 3.42 16.16
C ILE A 105 3.38 1.95 16.34
N ALA A 106 3.44 1.19 15.26
CA ALA A 106 3.80 -0.22 15.28
C ALA A 106 4.86 -0.52 14.22
N ALA A 107 5.73 -1.49 14.49
CA ALA A 107 6.62 -2.11 13.52
C ALA A 107 6.06 -3.49 13.15
N ALA A 108 6.06 -3.84 11.87
CA ALA A 108 5.55 -5.11 11.39
C ALA A 108 6.40 -5.64 10.23
N ASN A 109 6.53 -6.97 10.13
CA ASN A 109 7.28 -7.61 9.07
C ASN A 109 6.58 -7.43 7.72
N ARG A 110 7.35 -7.17 6.67
CA ARG A 110 6.87 -7.21 5.29
C ARG A 110 6.52 -8.64 4.91
N ARG A 111 5.55 -8.80 4.03
CA ARG A 111 5.35 -10.08 3.35
C ARG A 111 6.45 -10.24 2.29
N PRO A 112 6.94 -11.47 2.06
CA PRO A 112 7.81 -11.74 0.93
C PRO A 112 7.17 -11.29 -0.38
N ALA A 113 7.98 -10.87 -1.33
CA ALA A 113 7.50 -10.63 -2.69
C ALA A 113 6.86 -11.92 -3.24
N PRO A 114 5.74 -11.82 -3.97
CA PRO A 114 5.12 -12.99 -4.58
C PRO A 114 6.11 -13.69 -5.54
N THR A 115 6.12 -15.01 -5.49
CA THR A 115 6.84 -15.83 -6.48
C THR A 115 6.11 -15.79 -7.82
N PRO A 116 6.73 -16.19 -8.93
CA PRO A 116 6.04 -16.25 -10.25
C PRO A 116 4.75 -17.11 -10.23
N ASP A 117 4.68 -18.14 -9.41
CA ASP A 117 3.48 -18.97 -9.26
C ASP A 117 2.41 -18.23 -8.44
N ASP A 118 2.82 -17.48 -7.39
CA ASP A 118 1.90 -16.63 -6.61
C ASP A 118 1.34 -15.50 -7.51
N GLU A 119 2.19 -14.85 -8.31
CA GLU A 119 1.75 -13.81 -9.25
C GLU A 119 0.69 -14.33 -10.21
N ARG A 120 0.93 -15.52 -10.80
CA ARG A 120 -0.05 -16.17 -11.68
C ARG A 120 -1.36 -16.42 -10.96
N LEU A 121 -1.31 -16.97 -9.74
CA LEU A 121 -2.50 -17.23 -8.94
C LEU A 121 -3.28 -15.96 -8.60
N LEU A 122 -2.58 -14.86 -8.27
CA LEU A 122 -3.18 -13.55 -8.02
C LEU A 122 -3.88 -13.01 -9.27
N ILE A 123 -3.24 -13.09 -10.42
CA ILE A 123 -3.79 -12.67 -11.72
C ILE A 123 -5.01 -13.51 -12.10
N ASP A 124 -4.94 -14.83 -11.96
CA ASP A 124 -6.04 -15.74 -12.36
C ASP A 124 -7.29 -15.53 -11.52
N ASN A 125 -7.14 -15.20 -10.25
CA ASN A 125 -8.24 -14.94 -9.32
C ASN A 125 -8.80 -13.51 -9.40
N ALA A 126 -8.10 -12.58 -10.04
CA ALA A 126 -8.53 -11.20 -10.14
C ALA A 126 -9.58 -10.99 -11.24
N ARG A 127 -10.47 -10.03 -11.01
CA ARG A 127 -11.41 -9.48 -12.02
C ARG A 127 -11.10 -8.02 -12.31
N ARG A 128 -10.60 -7.31 -11.36
CA ARG A 128 -10.26 -5.88 -11.43
C ARG A 128 -8.85 -5.64 -10.93
N ILE A 129 -8.01 -5.16 -11.82
CA ILE A 129 -6.61 -4.84 -11.52
C ILE A 129 -6.38 -3.35 -11.76
N ALA A 130 -5.61 -2.71 -10.89
CA ALA A 130 -5.05 -1.40 -11.15
C ALA A 130 -3.52 -1.53 -11.34
N ALA A 131 -3.04 -1.20 -12.53
CA ALA A 131 -1.62 -1.16 -12.83
C ALA A 131 -1.13 0.29 -12.83
N LEU A 132 -0.10 0.55 -12.06
CA LEU A 132 0.40 1.87 -11.71
C LEU A 132 1.78 2.08 -12.31
N GLU A 133 1.94 3.17 -13.06
CA GLU A 133 3.18 3.54 -13.73
C GLU A 133 3.72 4.86 -13.19
N GLY A 134 4.94 4.84 -12.63
CA GLY A 134 5.66 6.03 -12.20
C GLY A 134 5.12 6.71 -10.93
N LEU A 135 4.26 6.08 -10.16
CA LEU A 135 3.68 6.67 -8.95
C LEU A 135 4.71 6.76 -7.82
N ASN A 136 5.47 7.83 -7.80
CA ASN A 136 6.53 8.08 -6.82
C ASN A 136 6.08 8.90 -5.59
N ASP A 137 4.84 9.43 -5.59
CA ASP A 137 4.26 10.11 -4.42
C ASP A 137 3.50 9.13 -3.53
N PRO A 138 3.92 8.97 -2.25
CA PRO A 138 3.25 8.09 -1.30
C PRO A 138 1.82 8.52 -0.95
N GLU A 139 1.46 9.79 -1.13
CA GLU A 139 0.09 10.27 -0.90
C GLU A 139 -0.84 9.76 -1.99
N ASN A 140 -0.42 9.86 -3.24
CA ASN A 140 -1.19 9.35 -4.37
C ASN A 140 -1.35 7.82 -4.28
N LEU A 141 -0.26 7.09 -4.01
CA LEU A 141 -0.35 5.63 -3.85
C LEU A 141 -1.26 5.24 -2.69
N GLY A 142 -1.15 5.93 -1.55
CA GLY A 142 -2.00 5.69 -0.39
C GLY A 142 -3.49 5.97 -0.66
N ALA A 143 -3.80 7.05 -1.37
CA ALA A 143 -5.17 7.40 -1.75
C ALA A 143 -5.76 6.39 -2.76
N ILE A 144 -4.96 5.97 -3.75
CA ILE A 144 -5.34 4.93 -4.71
C ILE A 144 -5.61 3.61 -4.00
N ALA A 145 -4.70 3.16 -3.14
CA ALA A 145 -4.85 1.91 -2.42
C ALA A 145 -6.11 1.88 -1.55
N ARG A 146 -6.40 2.99 -0.85
CA ARG A 146 -7.62 3.10 -0.06
C ARG A 146 -8.88 3.01 -0.92
N SER A 147 -8.90 3.73 -2.04
CA SER A 147 -10.02 3.70 -2.98
C SER A 147 -10.15 2.34 -3.67
N ALA A 148 -9.02 1.72 -4.03
CA ALA A 148 -8.96 0.41 -4.65
C ALA A 148 -9.60 -0.66 -3.77
N HIS A 149 -9.18 -0.75 -2.49
CA HIS A 149 -9.76 -1.71 -1.56
C HIS A 149 -11.26 -1.43 -1.31
N ALA A 150 -11.63 -0.17 -1.10
CA ALA A 150 -13.03 0.21 -0.84
C ALA A 150 -13.97 -0.03 -2.04
N LEU A 151 -13.44 0.04 -3.26
CA LEU A 151 -14.22 -0.02 -4.50
C LEU A 151 -14.01 -1.34 -5.28
N GLY A 152 -13.44 -2.37 -4.64
CA GLY A 152 -13.41 -3.73 -5.20
C GLY A 152 -12.36 -3.95 -6.30
N ILE A 153 -11.20 -3.32 -6.18
CA ILE A 153 -10.00 -3.70 -6.95
C ILE A 153 -9.33 -4.87 -6.22
N ASP A 154 -9.04 -5.93 -6.94
CA ASP A 154 -8.54 -7.18 -6.37
C ASP A 154 -7.01 -7.19 -6.22
N LEU A 155 -6.30 -6.44 -7.08
CA LEU A 155 -4.84 -6.49 -7.19
C LEU A 155 -4.29 -5.14 -7.65
N LEU A 156 -3.18 -4.70 -7.02
CA LEU A 156 -2.35 -3.62 -7.52
C LEU A 156 -1.11 -4.18 -8.21
N ILE A 157 -0.77 -3.66 -9.37
CA ILE A 157 0.51 -3.91 -10.04
C ILE A 157 1.26 -2.58 -10.10
N CYS A 158 2.46 -2.55 -9.53
CA CYS A 158 3.31 -1.36 -9.51
C CYS A 158 4.53 -1.57 -10.41
N ASP A 159 4.84 -0.60 -11.25
CA ASP A 159 6.09 -0.63 -12.01
C ASP A 159 7.32 -0.42 -11.10
N PRO A 160 8.56 -0.62 -11.60
CA PRO A 160 9.76 -0.49 -10.77
C PRO A 160 10.00 0.92 -10.24
N THR A 161 9.41 1.95 -10.85
CA THR A 161 9.59 3.36 -10.49
C THR A 161 8.56 3.87 -9.49
N CYS A 162 7.52 3.10 -9.24
CA CYS A 162 6.55 3.39 -8.18
C CYS A 162 7.22 3.36 -6.80
N ILE A 163 6.77 4.26 -5.92
CA ILE A 163 7.18 4.24 -4.52
C ILE A 163 6.86 2.89 -3.87
N ASP A 164 7.63 2.52 -2.86
CA ASP A 164 7.37 1.32 -2.08
C ASP A 164 6.04 1.46 -1.31
N HIS A 165 5.15 0.51 -1.48
CA HIS A 165 3.83 0.49 -0.87
C HIS A 165 3.86 0.34 0.67
N TYR A 166 4.98 -0.15 1.23
CA TYR A 166 5.18 -0.23 2.68
C TYR A 166 5.74 1.06 3.29
N THR A 167 5.99 2.12 2.52
CA THR A 167 6.43 3.38 3.13
C THR A 167 5.43 3.85 4.19
N ARG A 168 5.93 4.32 5.34
CA ARG A 168 5.09 4.80 6.45
C ARG A 168 4.01 5.78 5.99
N ARG A 169 4.35 6.66 5.02
CA ARG A 169 3.40 7.64 4.48
C ARG A 169 2.27 6.99 3.71
N THR A 170 2.56 6.03 2.83
CA THR A 170 1.55 5.28 2.07
C THR A 170 0.61 4.49 2.99
N VAL A 171 1.17 3.76 3.96
CA VAL A 171 0.38 3.03 4.96
C VAL A 171 -0.53 3.97 5.75
N ARG A 172 -0.02 5.15 6.16
CA ARG A 172 -0.79 6.13 6.91
C ARG A 172 -1.91 6.77 6.08
N VAL A 173 -1.62 7.18 4.84
CA VAL A 173 -2.61 7.84 3.96
C VAL A 173 -3.70 6.87 3.54
N SER A 174 -3.35 5.62 3.25
CA SER A 174 -4.34 4.57 2.99
C SER A 174 -5.12 4.16 4.24
N MET A 175 -4.78 4.68 5.44
CA MET A 175 -5.31 4.24 6.74
C MET A 175 -5.11 2.74 6.98
N GLY A 176 -4.04 2.15 6.41
CA GLY A 176 -3.73 0.74 6.49
C GLY A 176 -4.41 -0.13 5.43
N GLU A 177 -5.30 0.40 4.59
CA GLU A 177 -6.02 -0.40 3.58
C GLU A 177 -5.09 -1.04 2.54
N ILE A 178 -3.92 -0.42 2.26
CA ILE A 178 -2.89 -1.02 1.39
C ILE A 178 -2.41 -2.40 1.88
N LEU A 179 -2.49 -2.68 3.17
CA LEU A 179 -2.05 -3.94 3.77
C LEU A 179 -3.00 -5.12 3.47
N HIS A 180 -4.20 -4.83 2.97
CA HIS A 180 -5.20 -5.82 2.58
C HIS A 180 -5.20 -6.13 1.08
N LEU A 181 -4.52 -5.31 0.28
CA LEU A 181 -4.42 -5.51 -1.16
C LEU A 181 -3.18 -6.34 -1.51
N PRO A 182 -3.30 -7.38 -2.33
CA PRO A 182 -2.15 -7.97 -2.98
C PRO A 182 -1.45 -6.93 -3.87
N VAL A 183 -0.11 -6.92 -3.85
CA VAL A 183 0.70 -6.03 -4.67
C VAL A 183 1.77 -6.84 -5.40
N ILE A 184 1.80 -6.75 -6.72
CA ILE A 184 2.89 -7.24 -7.56
C ILE A 184 3.75 -6.04 -7.95
N ARG A 185 5.08 -6.16 -7.81
CA ARG A 185 6.04 -5.19 -8.35
C ARG A 185 6.69 -5.78 -9.59
N THR A 186 6.43 -5.18 -10.74
CA THR A 186 7.05 -5.67 -11.98
C THR A 186 8.53 -5.30 -12.06
N THR A 187 9.26 -6.05 -12.86
CA THR A 187 10.67 -5.77 -13.18
C THR A 187 10.83 -4.85 -14.40
N GLY A 188 9.75 -4.56 -15.09
CA GLY A 188 9.71 -3.70 -16.26
C GLY A 188 8.49 -3.95 -17.15
N PRO A 189 8.41 -3.26 -18.31
CA PRO A 189 7.27 -3.35 -19.23
C PRO A 189 7.01 -4.76 -19.78
N ASP A 190 8.06 -5.52 -20.06
CA ASP A 190 7.93 -6.89 -20.57
C ASP A 190 7.28 -7.82 -19.53
N HIS A 191 7.62 -7.65 -18.26
CA HIS A 191 7.00 -8.41 -17.18
C HIS A 191 5.51 -8.06 -17.05
N LEU A 192 5.17 -6.77 -17.11
CA LEU A 192 3.76 -6.32 -17.11
C LEU A 192 2.99 -6.92 -18.28
N ALA A 193 3.58 -6.89 -19.50
CA ALA A 193 2.95 -7.44 -20.69
C ALA A 193 2.72 -8.96 -20.58
N GLN A 194 3.66 -9.70 -19.97
CA GLN A 194 3.51 -11.15 -19.72
C GLN A 194 2.37 -11.45 -18.74
N LEU A 195 2.27 -10.67 -17.65
CA LEU A 195 1.21 -10.82 -16.65
C LEU A 195 -0.18 -10.55 -17.22
N LEU A 196 -0.30 -9.61 -18.17
CA LEU A 196 -1.57 -9.09 -18.66
C LEU A 196 -1.92 -9.54 -20.08
N ASN A 197 -1.25 -10.57 -20.62
CA ASN A 197 -1.33 -10.97 -22.03
C ASN A 197 -2.75 -11.09 -22.60
N ASP A 198 -3.71 -11.61 -21.82
CA ASP A 198 -5.08 -11.85 -22.29
C ASP A 198 -6.11 -10.92 -21.61
N TRP A 199 -5.66 -9.79 -21.09
CA TRP A 199 -6.53 -8.86 -20.37
C TRP A 199 -6.99 -7.70 -21.26
N GLU A 200 -8.25 -7.31 -21.12
CA GLU A 200 -8.70 -5.98 -21.54
C GLU A 200 -8.02 -4.93 -20.66
N THR A 201 -7.33 -3.96 -21.28
CA THR A 201 -6.55 -2.93 -20.59
C THR A 201 -7.05 -1.54 -21.00
N TRP A 202 -7.43 -0.72 -20.04
CA TRP A 202 -7.86 0.66 -20.25
C TRP A 202 -6.82 1.63 -19.71
N ALA A 203 -6.16 2.37 -20.60
CA ALA A 203 -5.21 3.42 -20.24
C ALA A 203 -5.96 4.71 -19.92
N LEU A 204 -5.96 5.14 -18.65
CA LEU A 204 -6.54 6.43 -18.27
C LEU A 204 -5.67 7.59 -18.75
N THR A 205 -6.27 8.47 -19.55
CA THR A 205 -5.63 9.65 -20.12
C THR A 205 -6.60 10.82 -20.16
N PRO A 206 -6.14 12.07 -20.04
CA PRO A 206 -6.97 13.24 -20.25
C PRO A 206 -7.21 13.58 -21.73
N ASP A 207 -6.66 12.83 -22.70
CA ASP A 207 -6.80 13.08 -24.13
C ASP A 207 -8.29 13.22 -24.52
N PRO A 208 -8.71 14.33 -25.11
CA PRO A 208 -10.11 14.53 -25.54
C PRO A 208 -10.58 13.55 -26.60
N ASN A 209 -9.66 12.89 -27.32
CA ASN A 209 -9.97 11.88 -28.34
C ASN A 209 -10.11 10.47 -27.76
N ALA A 210 -9.78 10.24 -26.47
CA ALA A 210 -9.96 8.97 -25.83
C ALA A 210 -11.45 8.67 -25.58
N ASP A 211 -11.78 7.38 -25.47
CA ASP A 211 -13.13 6.90 -25.23
C ASP A 211 -13.68 7.42 -23.89
N ASP A 212 -14.95 7.79 -23.86
CA ASP A 212 -15.62 8.23 -22.64
C ASP A 212 -15.94 7.03 -21.74
N ILE A 213 -15.35 6.99 -20.55
CA ILE A 213 -15.49 5.87 -19.59
C ILE A 213 -16.96 5.57 -19.23
N TRP A 214 -17.85 6.60 -19.26
CA TRP A 214 -19.26 6.44 -18.90
C TRP A 214 -20.05 5.65 -19.93
N THR A 215 -19.60 5.63 -21.18
CA THR A 215 -20.32 5.03 -22.30
C THR A 215 -19.87 3.60 -22.62
N LEU A 216 -18.75 3.19 -22.08
CA LEU A 216 -18.17 1.88 -22.38
C LEU A 216 -18.86 0.74 -21.60
N PRO A 217 -19.11 -0.40 -22.24
CA PRO A 217 -19.46 -1.62 -21.53
C PRO A 217 -18.25 -2.10 -20.74
N VAL A 218 -18.42 -2.34 -19.44
CA VAL A 218 -17.35 -2.82 -18.59
C VAL A 218 -17.14 -4.33 -18.79
N PRO A 219 -15.95 -4.79 -19.24
CA PRO A 219 -15.68 -6.21 -19.43
C PRO A 219 -15.65 -6.96 -18.09
N GLU A 220 -15.76 -8.27 -18.14
CA GLU A 220 -15.74 -9.11 -16.94
C GLU A 220 -14.39 -9.03 -16.22
N ARG A 221 -13.29 -9.01 -16.98
CA ARG A 221 -11.90 -8.87 -16.49
C ARG A 221 -11.31 -7.62 -17.09
N LEU A 222 -10.78 -6.74 -16.25
CA LEU A 222 -10.29 -5.42 -16.67
C LEU A 222 -9.08 -4.98 -15.86
N VAL A 223 -8.09 -4.44 -16.57
CA VAL A 223 -6.97 -3.69 -15.98
C VAL A 223 -7.15 -2.21 -16.27
N LEU A 224 -7.11 -1.38 -15.24
CA LEU A 224 -6.97 0.07 -15.35
C LEU A 224 -5.50 0.44 -15.24
N LEU A 225 -4.95 1.08 -16.27
CA LEU A 225 -3.59 1.62 -16.29
C LEU A 225 -3.63 3.08 -15.85
N LEU A 226 -2.86 3.43 -14.84
CA LEU A 226 -2.83 4.74 -14.19
C LEU A 226 -1.39 5.26 -14.17
N GLY A 227 -1.15 6.42 -14.73
CA GLY A 227 0.17 7.05 -14.78
C GLY A 227 0.42 8.03 -13.64
N ALA A 228 1.69 8.43 -13.51
CA ALA A 228 2.11 9.44 -12.54
C ALA A 228 1.44 10.80 -12.76
N GLU A 229 1.36 11.58 -11.70
CA GLU A 229 0.93 12.97 -11.78
C GLU A 229 1.95 13.80 -12.59
N GLY A 230 1.47 14.60 -13.51
CA GLY A 230 2.26 15.39 -14.43
C GLY A 230 2.54 14.66 -15.75
N PRO A 231 3.48 13.70 -15.84
CA PRO A 231 3.78 13.03 -17.10
C PRO A 231 2.68 12.08 -17.57
N GLY A 232 1.85 11.55 -16.68
CA GLY A 232 0.84 10.55 -17.02
C GLY A 232 1.44 9.17 -17.33
N LEU A 233 0.74 8.39 -18.15
CA LEU A 233 1.23 7.13 -18.72
C LEU A 233 2.19 7.43 -19.88
N ALA A 234 3.19 6.58 -20.05
CA ALA A 234 4.04 6.66 -21.24
C ALA A 234 3.23 6.39 -22.51
N ASP A 235 3.62 7.05 -23.61
CA ASP A 235 2.98 6.86 -24.92
C ASP A 235 2.99 5.40 -25.37
N THR A 236 4.05 4.65 -25.03
CA THR A 236 4.15 3.22 -25.30
C THR A 236 3.09 2.43 -24.55
N THR A 237 2.83 2.75 -23.30
CA THR A 237 1.80 2.12 -22.46
C THR A 237 0.41 2.42 -23.01
N ILE A 238 0.13 3.67 -23.39
CA ILE A 238 -1.16 4.05 -23.97
C ILE A 238 -1.41 3.30 -25.29
N ARG A 239 -0.38 3.22 -26.17
CA ARG A 239 -0.50 2.53 -27.46
C ARG A 239 -0.63 1.01 -27.34
N SER A 240 -0.10 0.41 -26.30
CA SER A 240 -0.21 -1.05 -26.07
C SER A 240 -1.52 -1.45 -25.37
N ALA A 241 -2.20 -0.49 -24.75
CA ALA A 241 -3.48 -0.74 -24.12
C ALA A 241 -4.57 -1.07 -25.16
N THR A 242 -5.56 -1.87 -24.76
CA THR A 242 -6.71 -2.20 -25.58
C THR A 242 -7.52 -0.93 -25.92
N ARG A 243 -7.60 0.01 -24.97
CA ARG A 243 -8.27 1.30 -25.13
C ARG A 243 -7.56 2.41 -24.37
N ALA A 244 -7.54 3.61 -24.98
CA ALA A 244 -7.33 4.85 -24.26
C ALA A 244 -8.70 5.37 -23.78
N VAL A 245 -8.80 5.64 -22.47
CA VAL A 245 -10.09 5.99 -21.83
C VAL A 245 -9.94 7.27 -21.01
N ARG A 246 -10.92 8.16 -21.10
CA ARG A 246 -10.94 9.41 -20.33
C ARG A 246 -12.14 9.50 -19.41
N ILE A 247 -11.95 10.21 -18.31
CA ILE A 247 -13.04 10.76 -17.50
C ILE A 247 -13.33 12.16 -18.07
N PRO A 248 -14.54 12.43 -18.63
CA PRO A 248 -14.87 13.76 -19.10
C PRO A 248 -14.78 14.81 -18.01
N ILE A 249 -14.03 15.86 -18.28
CA ILE A 249 -13.77 16.97 -17.34
C ILE A 249 -14.39 18.24 -17.93
N ALA A 250 -15.02 19.04 -17.06
CA ALA A 250 -15.67 20.29 -17.43
C ALA A 250 -14.80 21.51 -17.12
N ASN A 251 -15.25 22.69 -17.59
CA ASN A 251 -14.73 24.00 -17.20
C ASN A 251 -13.25 24.29 -17.55
N GLY A 252 -12.69 23.59 -18.55
CA GLY A 252 -11.32 23.84 -19.00
C GLY A 252 -10.23 23.40 -18.01
N VAL A 253 -10.56 22.52 -17.08
CA VAL A 253 -9.56 21.89 -16.21
C VAL A 253 -8.83 20.81 -17.01
N ASP A 254 -7.49 20.80 -16.96
CA ASP A 254 -6.66 19.93 -17.80
C ASP A 254 -6.70 18.46 -17.36
N SER A 255 -6.68 18.20 -16.03
CA SER A 255 -6.67 16.85 -15.46
C SER A 255 -7.17 16.82 -14.02
N LEU A 256 -7.48 15.62 -13.51
CA LEU A 256 -7.69 15.33 -12.09
C LEU A 256 -6.40 14.83 -11.47
N ASN A 257 -6.23 15.05 -10.15
CA ASN A 257 -5.24 14.30 -9.39
C ASN A 257 -5.45 12.81 -9.61
N VAL A 258 -4.37 12.04 -9.75
CA VAL A 258 -4.43 10.61 -10.11
C VAL A 258 -5.21 9.76 -9.11
N GLY A 259 -5.13 10.06 -7.81
CA GLY A 259 -5.91 9.36 -6.77
C GLY A 259 -7.42 9.60 -6.94
N ASN A 260 -7.82 10.83 -7.29
CA ASN A 260 -9.21 11.17 -7.58
C ASN A 260 -9.70 10.51 -8.87
N ALA A 261 -8.90 10.54 -9.94
CA ALA A 261 -9.20 9.88 -11.20
C ALA A 261 -9.37 8.36 -10.99
N ALA A 262 -8.48 7.75 -10.21
CA ALA A 262 -8.55 6.35 -9.84
C ALA A 262 -9.86 6.01 -9.11
N ALA A 263 -10.24 6.78 -8.09
CA ALA A 263 -11.47 6.55 -7.34
C ALA A 263 -12.72 6.62 -8.23
N VAL A 264 -12.78 7.58 -9.14
CA VAL A 264 -13.88 7.70 -10.12
C VAL A 264 -13.91 6.50 -11.05
N ALA A 265 -12.77 6.13 -11.64
CA ALA A 265 -12.68 4.98 -12.54
C ALA A 265 -13.06 3.66 -11.84
N PHE A 266 -12.57 3.42 -10.62
CA PHE A 266 -12.90 2.23 -9.83
C PHE A 266 -14.40 2.13 -9.54
N ALA A 267 -15.03 3.24 -9.17
CA ALA A 267 -16.47 3.29 -8.93
C ALA A 267 -17.29 2.96 -10.20
N ILE A 268 -16.83 3.42 -11.36
CA ILE A 268 -17.51 3.17 -12.64
C ILE A 268 -17.41 1.70 -13.04
N VAL A 269 -16.19 1.12 -12.97
CA VAL A 269 -15.97 -0.26 -13.44
C VAL A 269 -16.47 -1.34 -12.47
N ASN A 270 -16.79 -0.96 -11.23
CA ASN A 270 -17.37 -1.85 -10.22
C ASN A 270 -18.82 -1.50 -9.85
N ARG A 271 -19.47 -0.61 -10.63
CA ARG A 271 -20.89 -0.31 -10.39
C ARG A 271 -21.73 -1.59 -10.43
N PRO A 272 -22.69 -1.75 -9.51
CA PRO A 272 -23.70 -2.82 -9.63
C PRO A 272 -24.40 -2.74 -10.98
N ALA A 273 -24.68 -3.92 -11.56
CA ALA A 273 -25.43 -4.04 -12.82
C ALA A 273 -26.88 -3.55 -12.66
#